data_a0cd25a115a3c33ef1edfc9cc0817a17
#
_entry.id   a0cd25a115a3c33ef1edfc9cc0817a17
#
_cell.length_a   1.000
_cell.length_b   1.000
_cell.length_c   1.000
_cell.angle_alpha   90.00
_cell.angle_beta   90.00
_cell.angle_gamma   90.00
#
_symmetry.space_group_name_H-M   'P 1'
#
loop_
_entity.id
_entity.type
_entity.pdbx_description
1 polymer ?
#
loop_
_entity_poly.entity_id
_entity_poly.type
_entity_poly.pdbx_seq_one_letter_code
_entity_poly.pdbx_strand_id
1 'polypeptide(L)'
;YIQRIAQREIAEFLRTSGRADPPPLKLVTRIRFNPNLSGAWFGGLMEVINHVTMFSIILTGAALIREREHGTLEHLLVMPVRPVEIMLAKVLAMGGVVLLASTLSLRLMVQGVLEMPIGGSLALFMAGVALHLFATTSMGIFMGTVARSMPQLALLIILALVLGGVLTWQ
;
A
#
# COMPACT_ATOMS: atom_id res chain seq x y z
N TYR A 1 -9.60 -19.04 -14.59
CA TYR A 1 -11.00 -19.38 -14.26
C TYR A 1 -11.94 -18.90 -15.36
N ILE A 2 -11.90 -17.65 -15.75
CA ILE A 2 -12.75 -17.04 -16.79
C ILE A 2 -12.55 -17.72 -18.16
N GLN A 3 -11.33 -18.07 -18.55
CA GLN A 3 -11.04 -18.79 -19.79
C GLN A 3 -11.71 -20.17 -19.84
N ARG A 4 -11.75 -20.89 -18.70
CA ARG A 4 -12.41 -22.22 -18.65
C ARG A 4 -13.92 -22.11 -18.76
N ILE A 5 -14.52 -21.06 -18.18
CA ILE A 5 -15.96 -20.80 -18.30
C ILE A 5 -16.30 -20.44 -19.75
N ALA A 6 -15.59 -19.50 -20.35
CA ALA A 6 -15.81 -19.09 -21.72
C ALA A 6 -15.65 -20.26 -22.71
N GLN A 7 -14.65 -21.14 -22.53
CA GLN A 7 -14.47 -22.33 -23.36
C GLN A 7 -15.61 -23.33 -23.18
N ARG A 8 -16.15 -23.51 -21.97
CA ARG A 8 -17.31 -24.37 -21.72
C ARG A 8 -18.56 -23.82 -22.41
N GLU A 9 -18.88 -22.57 -22.24
CA GLU A 9 -20.05 -21.92 -22.87
C GLU A 9 -19.97 -21.97 -24.38
N ILE A 10 -18.81 -21.72 -24.98
CA ILE A 10 -18.59 -21.81 -26.41
C ILE A 10 -18.75 -23.25 -26.90
N ALA A 11 -18.20 -24.23 -26.20
CA ALA A 11 -18.33 -25.64 -26.55
C ALA A 11 -19.79 -26.12 -26.47
N GLU A 12 -20.55 -25.67 -25.50
CA GLU A 12 -21.97 -25.98 -25.31
C GLU A 12 -22.83 -25.34 -26.41
N PHE A 13 -22.58 -24.08 -26.76
CA PHE A 13 -23.24 -23.38 -27.85
C PHE A 13 -22.98 -24.05 -29.21
N LEU A 14 -21.75 -24.46 -29.50
CA LEU A 14 -21.38 -25.16 -30.74
C LEU A 14 -22.05 -26.54 -30.83
N ARG A 15 -22.13 -27.25 -29.72
CA ARG A 15 -22.81 -28.54 -29.61
C ARG A 15 -24.31 -28.44 -29.89
N THR A 16 -24.93 -27.35 -29.43
CA THR A 16 -26.37 -27.08 -29.62
C THR A 16 -26.66 -26.56 -31.03
N SER A 17 -25.69 -25.88 -31.68
CA SER A 17 -25.84 -25.27 -33.01
C SER A 17 -25.53 -26.23 -34.17
N GLY A 18 -25.16 -27.49 -33.92
CA GLY A 18 -24.90 -28.50 -34.94
C GLY A 18 -23.74 -28.21 -35.91
N ARG A 19 -22.84 -27.27 -35.59
CA ARG A 19 -21.65 -26.94 -36.37
C ARG A 19 -20.50 -27.84 -35.97
N ALA A 20 -19.98 -28.61 -36.89
CA ALA A 20 -18.93 -29.60 -36.64
C ALA A 20 -17.54 -29.02 -36.39
N ASP A 21 -17.26 -27.81 -36.84
CA ASP A 21 -15.96 -27.16 -36.63
C ASP A 21 -16.11 -25.84 -35.89
N PRO A 22 -15.48 -25.71 -34.68
CA PRO A 22 -15.42 -24.43 -34.00
C PRO A 22 -14.50 -23.48 -34.78
N PRO A 23 -14.94 -22.26 -35.13
CA PRO A 23 -14.03 -21.28 -35.68
C PRO A 23 -12.91 -21.06 -34.62
N PRO A 24 -11.67 -20.77 -35.04
CA PRO A 24 -10.57 -20.51 -34.10
C PRO A 24 -10.83 -19.20 -33.36
N LEU A 25 -11.66 -19.28 -32.33
CA LEU A 25 -11.98 -18.15 -31.49
C LEU A 25 -10.79 -17.92 -30.52
N LYS A 26 -9.96 -16.96 -30.86
CA LYS A 26 -8.90 -16.50 -29.97
C LYS A 26 -9.50 -15.51 -28.98
N LEU A 27 -9.76 -15.96 -27.77
CA LEU A 27 -10.17 -15.06 -26.68
C LEU A 27 -8.99 -14.13 -26.34
N VAL A 28 -9.08 -12.87 -26.75
CA VAL A 28 -8.10 -11.84 -26.40
C VAL A 28 -8.67 -11.06 -25.23
N THR A 29 -8.31 -11.45 -24.01
CA THR A 29 -8.66 -10.72 -22.81
C THR A 29 -7.72 -9.53 -22.68
N ARG A 30 -8.23 -8.31 -22.82
CA ARG A 30 -7.47 -7.08 -22.58
C ARG A 30 -7.93 -6.45 -21.27
N ILE A 31 -7.06 -6.45 -20.27
CA ILE A 31 -7.28 -5.68 -19.05
C ILE A 31 -6.75 -4.26 -19.29
N ARG A 32 -7.60 -3.27 -19.04
CA ARG A 32 -7.34 -1.86 -19.39
C ARG A 32 -6.02 -1.30 -18.85
N PHE A 33 -5.61 -1.74 -17.66
CA PHE A 33 -4.41 -1.23 -16.97
C PHE A 33 -3.26 -2.22 -16.90
N ASN A 34 -3.46 -3.47 -17.34
CA ASN A 34 -2.42 -4.49 -17.43
C ASN A 34 -2.69 -5.38 -18.64
N PRO A 35 -2.48 -4.88 -19.87
CA PRO A 35 -2.86 -5.59 -21.09
C PRO A 35 -2.12 -6.91 -21.27
N ASN A 36 -0.93 -7.05 -20.70
CA ASN A 36 -0.10 -8.25 -20.78
C ASN A 36 -0.33 -9.23 -19.62
N LEU A 37 -1.23 -8.93 -18.68
CA LEU A 37 -1.45 -9.73 -17.48
C LEU A 37 -0.14 -9.99 -16.70
N SER A 38 0.76 -9.02 -16.69
CA SER A 38 2.05 -9.12 -16.01
C SER A 38 1.85 -9.12 -14.50
N GLY A 39 2.16 -10.25 -13.84
CA GLY A 39 2.14 -10.34 -12.38
C GLY A 39 3.15 -9.40 -11.72
N ALA A 40 4.26 -9.11 -12.39
CA ALA A 40 5.28 -8.18 -11.91
C ALA A 40 4.76 -6.74 -11.77
N TRP A 41 3.88 -6.29 -12.66
CA TRP A 41 3.29 -4.95 -12.57
C TRP A 41 2.39 -4.80 -11.35
N PHE A 42 1.51 -5.77 -11.13
CA PHE A 42 0.63 -5.78 -9.96
C PHE A 42 1.43 -5.94 -8.67
N GLY A 43 2.34 -6.91 -8.64
CA GLY A 43 3.21 -7.17 -7.47
C GLY A 43 4.09 -5.96 -7.13
N GLY A 44 4.70 -5.31 -8.13
CA GLY A 44 5.54 -4.13 -7.89
C GLY A 44 4.78 -2.95 -7.29
N LEU A 45 3.54 -2.69 -7.73
CA LEU A 45 2.71 -1.62 -7.16
C LEU A 45 2.28 -1.96 -5.73
N MET A 46 1.87 -3.21 -5.48
CA MET A 46 1.50 -3.68 -4.14
C MET A 46 2.66 -3.60 -3.17
N GLU A 47 3.88 -3.92 -3.62
CA GLU A 47 5.08 -3.84 -2.80
C GLU A 47 5.40 -2.39 -2.40
N VAL A 48 5.24 -1.43 -3.30
CA VAL A 48 5.38 -0.01 -2.96
C VAL A 48 4.38 0.40 -1.87
N ILE A 49 3.11 -0.01 -1.98
CA ILE A 49 2.08 0.30 -0.99
C ILE A 49 2.42 -0.34 0.37
N ASN A 50 2.86 -1.60 0.38
CA ASN A 50 3.27 -2.30 1.60
C ASN A 50 4.45 -1.60 2.28
N HIS A 51 5.47 -1.21 1.54
CA HIS A 51 6.61 -0.47 2.08
C HIS A 51 6.21 0.91 2.62
N VAL A 52 5.36 1.64 1.90
CA VAL A 52 4.82 2.93 2.37
C VAL A 52 4.10 2.75 3.70
N THR A 53 3.25 1.73 3.83
CA THR A 53 2.54 1.40 5.06
C THR A 53 3.51 1.08 6.19
N MET A 54 4.44 0.17 5.96
CA MET A 54 5.40 -0.29 6.96
C MET A 54 6.32 0.84 7.44
N PHE A 55 6.91 1.60 6.51
CA PHE A 55 7.80 2.70 6.88
C PHE A 55 7.09 3.82 7.59
N SER A 56 5.87 4.17 7.21
CA SER A 56 5.12 5.23 7.90
C SER A 56 4.82 4.86 9.36
N ILE A 57 4.43 3.62 9.63
CA ILE A 57 4.16 3.13 10.99
C ILE A 57 5.47 3.09 11.81
N ILE A 58 6.54 2.51 11.25
CA ILE A 58 7.82 2.36 11.93
C ILE A 58 8.44 3.73 12.23
N LEU A 59 8.56 4.62 11.24
CA LEU A 59 9.18 5.92 11.43
C LEU A 59 8.45 6.74 12.49
N THR A 60 7.12 6.77 12.41
CA THR A 60 6.31 7.59 13.32
C THR A 60 6.33 7.02 14.73
N GLY A 61 6.16 5.70 14.88
CA GLY A 61 6.22 5.05 16.19
C GLY A 61 7.59 5.14 16.84
N ALA A 62 8.66 4.92 16.06
CA ALA A 62 10.04 5.02 16.56
C ALA A 62 10.43 6.45 16.92
N ALA A 63 9.97 7.46 16.18
CA ALA A 63 10.20 8.86 16.52
C ALA A 63 9.60 9.19 17.88
N LEU A 64 8.37 8.75 18.15
CA LEU A 64 7.68 9.00 19.41
C LEU A 64 8.38 8.33 20.60
N ILE A 65 8.84 7.09 20.44
CA ILE A 65 9.58 6.39 21.51
C ILE A 65 10.93 7.08 21.77
N ARG A 66 11.68 7.44 20.73
CA ARG A 66 12.94 8.18 20.88
C ARG A 66 12.76 9.51 21.62
N GLU A 67 11.72 10.26 21.32
CA GLU A 67 11.43 11.51 22.01
C GLU A 67 11.13 11.28 23.51
N ARG A 68 10.46 10.16 23.81
CA ARG A 68 10.19 9.76 25.20
C ARG A 68 11.49 9.35 25.91
N GLU A 69 12.33 8.55 25.27
CA GLU A 69 13.60 8.08 25.84
C GLU A 69 14.60 9.22 26.06
N HIS A 70 14.58 10.27 25.22
CA HIS A 70 15.45 11.44 25.38
C HIS A 70 14.87 12.55 26.27
N GLY A 71 13.68 12.35 26.84
CA GLY A 71 13.04 13.34 27.71
C GLY A 71 12.54 14.60 26.96
N THR A 72 12.63 14.67 25.66
CA THR A 72 12.20 15.81 24.85
C THR A 72 10.69 16.02 24.87
N LEU A 73 9.91 15.01 25.21
CA LEU A 73 8.45 15.13 25.43
C LEU A 73 8.12 16.09 26.56
N GLU A 74 8.91 16.12 27.65
CA GLU A 74 8.69 17.00 28.75
C GLU A 74 8.88 18.47 28.34
N HIS A 75 9.86 18.75 27.50
CA HIS A 75 10.09 20.10 26.96
C HIS A 75 8.94 20.54 26.02
N LEU A 76 8.35 19.62 25.25
CA LEU A 76 7.20 19.93 24.40
C LEU A 76 5.93 20.24 25.21
N LEU A 77 5.77 19.63 26.40
CA LEU A 77 4.62 19.86 27.25
C LEU A 77 4.66 21.23 27.95
N VAL A 78 5.84 21.85 28.07
CA VAL A 78 6.03 23.21 28.67
C VAL A 78 5.78 24.31 27.62
N MET A 79 5.77 23.97 26.33
CA MET A 79 5.50 24.93 25.26
C MET A 79 4.00 25.26 25.19
N PRO A 80 3.62 26.50 24.85
CA PRO A 80 2.23 26.93 24.74
C PRO A 80 1.58 26.43 23.43
N VAL A 81 1.76 25.15 23.12
CA VAL A 81 1.19 24.48 21.93
C VAL A 81 0.23 23.38 22.35
N ARG A 82 -0.82 23.19 21.58
CA ARG A 82 -1.81 22.14 21.85
C ARG A 82 -1.25 20.76 21.50
N PRO A 83 -1.55 19.70 22.25
CA PRO A 83 -1.12 18.35 21.95
C PRO A 83 -1.48 17.89 20.53
N VAL A 84 -2.63 18.34 20.02
CA VAL A 84 -3.08 18.06 18.64
C VAL A 84 -2.15 18.67 17.59
N GLU A 85 -1.63 19.87 17.83
CA GLU A 85 -0.71 20.54 16.90
C GLU A 85 0.62 19.80 16.82
N ILE A 86 1.12 19.30 17.94
CA ILE A 86 2.33 18.46 17.99
C ILE A 86 2.12 17.15 17.21
N MET A 87 0.99 16.48 17.45
CA MET A 87 0.67 15.23 16.76
C MET A 87 0.49 15.44 15.25
N LEU A 88 -0.21 16.51 14.87
CA LEU A 88 -0.43 16.83 13.46
C LEU A 88 0.88 17.20 12.76
N ALA A 89 1.75 17.97 13.41
CA ALA A 89 3.07 18.29 12.87
C ALA A 89 3.91 17.03 12.62
N LYS A 90 3.85 16.03 13.51
CA LYS A 90 4.52 14.73 13.31
C LYS A 90 3.93 13.95 12.14
N VAL A 91 2.62 13.87 12.06
CA VAL A 91 1.94 13.21 10.94
C VAL A 91 2.35 13.85 9.61
N LEU A 92 2.37 15.18 9.54
CA LEU A 92 2.75 15.91 8.32
C LEU A 92 4.24 15.74 8.00
N ALA A 93 5.12 15.83 9.00
CA ALA A 93 6.56 15.69 8.78
C ALA A 93 6.93 14.27 8.33
N MET A 94 6.50 13.24 9.07
CA MET A 94 6.81 11.85 8.75
C MET A 94 6.07 11.37 7.50
N GLY A 95 4.79 11.74 7.36
CA GLY A 95 4.01 11.48 6.16
C GLY A 95 4.62 12.13 4.92
N GLY A 96 5.13 13.36 5.04
CA GLY A 96 5.82 14.07 3.96
C GLY A 96 7.09 13.35 3.49
N VAL A 97 7.91 12.86 4.42
CA VAL A 97 9.13 12.09 4.10
C VAL A 97 8.76 10.81 3.35
N VAL A 98 7.77 10.06 3.84
CA VAL A 98 7.32 8.81 3.20
C VAL A 98 6.65 9.10 1.86
N LEU A 99 5.92 10.20 1.73
CA LEU A 99 5.32 10.63 0.46
C LEU A 99 6.38 10.92 -0.61
N LEU A 100 7.45 11.62 -0.23
CA LEU A 100 8.59 11.87 -1.12
C LEU A 100 9.29 10.56 -1.53
N ALA A 101 9.56 9.68 -0.56
CA ALA A 101 10.18 8.39 -0.81
C ALA A 101 9.30 7.50 -1.72
N SER A 102 7.99 7.47 -1.50
CA SER A 102 7.06 6.71 -2.34
C SER A 102 6.96 7.26 -3.77
N THR A 103 6.99 8.59 -3.92
CA THR A 103 7.00 9.25 -5.23
C THR A 103 8.27 8.90 -6.01
N LEU A 104 9.41 8.93 -5.31
CA LEU A 104 10.70 8.57 -5.90
C LEU A 104 10.74 7.09 -6.30
N SER A 105 10.27 6.20 -5.41
CA SER A 105 10.17 4.77 -5.67
C SER A 105 9.27 4.47 -6.87
N LEU A 106 8.11 5.13 -6.96
CA LEU A 106 7.20 4.97 -8.09
C LEU A 106 7.87 5.36 -9.42
N ARG A 107 8.57 6.49 -9.43
CA ARG A 107 9.25 6.96 -10.66
C ARG A 107 10.45 6.10 -11.04
N LEU A 108 11.29 5.74 -10.07
CA LEU A 108 12.52 5.00 -10.36
C LEU A 108 12.24 3.52 -10.59
N MET A 109 11.46 2.86 -9.72
CA MET A 109 11.22 1.43 -9.81
C MET A 109 10.09 1.09 -10.77
N VAL A 110 8.92 1.70 -10.60
CA VAL A 110 7.74 1.30 -11.38
C VAL A 110 7.82 1.82 -12.81
N GLN A 111 8.21 3.08 -13.01
CA GLN A 111 8.33 3.64 -14.35
C GLN A 111 9.69 3.35 -14.99
N GLY A 112 10.80 3.44 -14.22
CA GLY A 112 12.16 3.30 -14.75
C GLY A 112 12.58 1.84 -14.95
N VAL A 113 12.38 0.97 -13.96
CA VAL A 113 12.85 -0.43 -14.02
C VAL A 113 11.80 -1.36 -14.61
N LEU A 114 10.53 -1.23 -14.18
CA LEU A 114 9.42 -2.07 -14.66
C LEU A 114 8.82 -1.56 -15.98
N GLU A 115 9.22 -0.39 -16.45
CA GLU A 115 8.69 0.26 -17.67
C GLU A 115 7.15 0.25 -17.74
N MET A 116 6.50 0.35 -16.57
CA MET A 116 5.06 0.26 -16.46
C MET A 116 4.42 1.59 -16.87
N PRO A 117 3.58 1.63 -17.92
CA PRO A 117 2.86 2.84 -18.27
C PRO A 117 1.80 3.15 -17.21
N ILE A 118 1.91 4.30 -16.57
CA ILE A 118 0.89 4.77 -15.63
C ILE A 118 -0.29 5.31 -16.44
N GLY A 119 -1.30 4.47 -16.64
CA GLY A 119 -2.50 4.80 -17.43
C GLY A 119 -3.56 5.64 -16.70
N GLY A 120 -3.23 6.26 -15.57
CA GLY A 120 -4.16 7.02 -14.73
C GLY A 120 -3.66 8.40 -14.33
N SER A 121 -4.48 9.13 -13.56
CA SER A 121 -4.10 10.42 -12.99
C SER A 121 -3.12 10.22 -11.82
N LEU A 122 -1.86 10.62 -12.02
CA LEU A 122 -0.84 10.59 -10.97
C LEU A 122 -1.27 11.45 -9.76
N ALA A 123 -1.95 12.56 -9.99
CA ALA A 123 -2.45 13.43 -8.92
C ALA A 123 -3.47 12.71 -8.03
N LEU A 124 -4.40 11.97 -8.61
CA LEU A 124 -5.38 11.19 -7.86
C LEU A 124 -4.71 10.07 -7.06
N PHE A 125 -3.72 9.40 -7.65
CA PHE A 125 -2.92 8.40 -6.95
C PHE A 125 -2.19 9.00 -5.75
N MET A 126 -1.53 10.14 -5.94
CA MET A 126 -0.80 10.82 -4.86
C MET A 126 -1.74 11.33 -3.76
N ALA A 127 -2.95 11.79 -4.09
CA ALA A 127 -3.96 12.13 -3.10
C ALA A 127 -4.39 10.90 -2.28
N GLY A 128 -4.58 9.75 -2.92
CA GLY A 128 -4.85 8.48 -2.24
C GLY A 128 -3.70 8.05 -1.31
N VAL A 129 -2.45 8.17 -1.78
CA VAL A 129 -1.26 7.89 -0.96
C VAL A 129 -1.17 8.83 0.23
N ALA A 130 -1.45 10.12 0.06
CA ALA A 130 -1.45 11.09 1.15
C ALA A 130 -2.51 10.76 2.23
N LEU A 131 -3.71 10.38 1.81
CA LEU A 131 -4.76 9.93 2.72
C LEU A 131 -4.38 8.64 3.44
N HIS A 132 -3.80 7.70 2.73
CA HIS A 132 -3.29 6.44 3.29
C HIS A 132 -2.18 6.70 4.32
N LEU A 133 -1.25 7.61 4.01
CA LEU A 133 -0.19 8.02 4.92
C LEU A 133 -0.72 8.68 6.19
N PHE A 134 -1.75 9.50 6.09
CA PHE A 134 -2.40 10.08 7.26
C PHE A 134 -2.94 8.98 8.20
N ALA A 135 -3.59 7.96 7.66
CA ALA A 135 -4.10 6.83 8.44
C ALA A 135 -2.96 6.00 9.08
N THR A 136 -1.95 5.63 8.29
CA THR A 136 -0.85 4.77 8.75
C THR A 136 0.09 5.47 9.71
N THR A 137 0.38 6.76 9.54
CA THR A 137 1.16 7.55 10.50
C THR A 137 0.41 7.73 11.82
N SER A 138 -0.92 7.95 11.76
CA SER A 138 -1.76 7.99 12.97
C SER A 138 -1.72 6.65 13.72
N MET A 139 -1.75 5.53 13.00
CA MET A 139 -1.58 4.20 13.58
C MET A 139 -0.18 4.02 14.20
N GLY A 140 0.87 4.53 13.56
CA GLY A 140 2.23 4.55 14.10
C GLY A 140 2.33 5.35 15.41
N ILE A 141 1.68 6.52 15.49
CA ILE A 141 1.58 7.30 16.75
C ILE A 141 0.88 6.48 17.83
N PHE A 142 -0.27 5.86 17.50
CA PHE A 142 -1.01 5.04 18.45
C PHE A 142 -0.14 3.89 18.98
N MET A 143 0.51 3.13 18.10
CA MET A 143 1.41 2.05 18.52
C MET A 143 2.58 2.56 19.36
N GLY A 144 3.18 3.70 18.99
CA GLY A 144 4.25 4.34 19.76
C GLY A 144 3.80 4.88 21.11
N THR A 145 2.52 5.21 21.30
CA THR A 145 1.98 5.59 22.62
C THR A 145 1.77 4.37 23.52
N VAL A 146 1.33 3.26 22.96
CA VAL A 146 1.11 2.00 23.68
C VAL A 146 2.44 1.33 24.05
N ALA A 147 3.39 1.31 23.13
CA ALA A 147 4.72 0.74 23.33
C ALA A 147 5.53 1.62 24.31
N ARG A 148 6.22 0.98 25.24
CA ARG A 148 7.12 1.65 26.20
C ARG A 148 8.58 1.61 25.78
N SER A 149 8.93 0.77 24.79
CA SER A 149 10.30 0.57 24.32
C SER A 149 10.32 0.18 22.86
N MET A 150 11.47 0.37 22.19
CA MET A 150 11.66 -0.03 20.80
C MET A 150 11.35 -1.51 20.52
N PRO A 151 11.80 -2.50 21.32
CA PRO A 151 11.46 -3.90 21.13
C PRO A 151 9.95 -4.17 21.22
N GLN A 152 9.25 -3.49 22.12
CA GLN A 152 7.80 -3.64 22.27
C GLN A 152 7.05 -3.07 21.05
N LEU A 153 7.51 -1.93 20.51
CA LEU A 153 6.97 -1.39 19.27
C LEU A 153 7.15 -2.37 18.11
N ALA A 154 8.34 -2.96 17.97
CA ALA A 154 8.62 -3.95 16.91
C ALA A 154 7.66 -5.15 17.00
N LEU A 155 7.42 -5.68 18.21
CA LEU A 155 6.47 -6.78 18.44
C LEU A 155 5.03 -6.39 18.05
N LEU A 156 4.58 -5.18 18.40
CA LEU A 156 3.25 -4.69 18.04
C LEU A 156 3.09 -4.55 16.52
N ILE A 157 4.12 -4.06 15.83
CA ILE A 157 4.11 -3.94 14.36
C ILE A 157 4.06 -5.31 13.70
N ILE A 158 4.91 -6.25 14.14
CA ILE A 158 4.90 -7.62 13.62
C ILE A 158 3.53 -8.28 13.83
N LEU A 159 2.95 -8.13 15.01
CA LEU A 159 1.64 -8.67 15.32
C LEU A 159 0.56 -8.09 14.40
N ALA A 160 0.57 -6.78 14.19
CA ALA A 160 -0.39 -6.10 13.30
C ALA A 160 -0.24 -6.56 11.84
N LEU A 161 1.01 -6.73 11.35
CA LEU A 161 1.28 -7.21 9.99
C LEU A 161 0.84 -8.67 9.80
N VAL A 162 1.12 -9.53 10.79
CA VAL A 162 0.70 -10.94 10.74
C VAL A 162 -0.81 -11.06 10.76
N LEU A 163 -1.50 -10.35 11.66
CA LEU A 163 -2.96 -10.35 11.72
C LEU A 163 -3.58 -9.79 10.44
N GLY A 164 -3.04 -8.69 9.91
CA GLY A 164 -3.48 -8.13 8.63
C GLY A 164 -3.28 -9.10 7.47
N GLY A 165 -2.12 -9.76 7.41
CA GLY A 165 -1.83 -10.77 6.40
C GLY A 165 -2.78 -11.96 6.46
N VAL A 166 -3.04 -12.52 7.64
CA VAL A 166 -3.96 -13.65 7.81
C VAL A 166 -5.39 -13.29 7.39
N LEU A 167 -5.86 -12.08 7.69
CA LEU A 167 -7.21 -11.62 7.32
C LEU A 167 -7.38 -11.39 5.81
N THR A 168 -6.32 -11.10 5.10
CA THR A 168 -6.37 -10.87 3.64
C THR A 168 -6.29 -12.15 2.80
N TRP A 169 -5.96 -13.29 3.41
CA TRP A 169 -5.88 -14.59 2.73
C TRP A 169 -7.19 -15.40 2.75
N GLN A 170 -8.25 -14.90 3.37
CA GLN A 170 -9.60 -15.49 3.35
C GLN A 170 -10.46 -14.86 2.25
#